data_53bc4d68aa263b086b508f7c389d1fca
#
_entry.id   53bc4d68aa263b086b508f7c389d1fca
#
_cell.length_a   1.000
_cell.length_b   1.000
_cell.length_c   1.000
_cell.angle_alpha   90.00
_cell.angle_beta   90.00
_cell.angle_gamma   90.00
#
_symmetry.space_group_name_H-M   'P 1'
#
loop_
_entity.id
_entity.type
_entity.pdbx_description
1 polymer ?
#
loop_
_entity_poly.entity_id
_entity_poly.type
_entity_poly.pdbx_seq_one_letter_code
_entity_poly.pdbx_strand_id
1 'polypeptide(L)'
;IGVIAAALEPAPPGAGGVVLNATFEFEMPQVLEEAVTKGIAIYFNIEFELFRKRWYWLDRQISSSTLTYRLSYSPLTRQYRLARGGLSQPFESLDEALGLLKSVRQWKVIEAGVLSPRDDYEAQVRMRLDVTQLPKPFQVNAITSREWNLASDWRELAVPAELAR
;
A
#
# COMPACT_ATOMS: atom_id res chain seq x y z
N ILE A 1 -0.95 -1.46 -11.94
CA ILE A 1 0.12 -1.38 -10.93
C ILE A 1 0.83 -2.71 -10.86
N GLY A 2 2.13 -2.69 -10.82
CA GLY A 2 2.94 -3.89 -10.61
C GLY A 2 3.65 -3.84 -9.28
N VAL A 3 3.79 -5.00 -8.62
CA VAL A 3 4.64 -5.12 -7.44
C VAL A 3 5.99 -5.65 -7.93
N ILE A 4 6.99 -4.78 -7.94
CA ILE A 4 8.31 -5.14 -8.47
C ILE A 4 9.10 -5.98 -7.46
N ALA A 5 9.04 -5.59 -6.20
CA ALA A 5 9.75 -6.25 -5.12
C ALA A 5 8.96 -6.10 -3.82
N ALA A 6 9.03 -7.10 -2.99
CA ALA A 6 8.44 -7.04 -1.66
C ALA A 6 9.13 -8.06 -0.76
N ALA A 7 9.42 -7.66 0.47
CA ALA A 7 10.08 -8.54 1.44
C ALA A 7 9.69 -8.15 2.86
N LEU A 8 9.65 -9.15 3.71
CA LEU A 8 9.44 -8.99 5.15
C LEU A 8 10.79 -9.08 5.85
N GLU A 9 10.99 -8.24 6.83
CA GLU A 9 12.20 -8.26 7.65
C GLU A 9 11.87 -7.93 9.11
N PRO A 10 12.74 -8.29 10.06
CA PRO A 10 12.51 -7.92 11.45
C PRO A 10 12.49 -6.40 11.59
N ALA A 11 11.63 -5.91 12.48
CA ALA A 11 11.62 -4.48 12.82
C ALA A 11 12.96 -4.08 13.44
N PRO A 12 13.30 -2.77 13.44
CA PRO A 12 14.53 -2.31 14.08
C PRO A 12 14.61 -2.73 15.56
N PRO A 13 15.81 -2.88 16.11
CA PRO A 13 15.98 -3.28 17.51
C PRO A 13 15.17 -2.40 18.45
N GLY A 14 14.41 -3.04 19.34
CA GLY A 14 13.56 -2.35 20.31
C GLY A 14 12.15 -2.05 19.85
N ALA A 15 11.86 -2.14 18.54
CA ALA A 15 10.51 -1.89 18.02
C ALA A 15 9.62 -3.13 18.04
N GLY A 16 10.20 -4.32 17.90
CA GLY A 16 9.45 -5.58 17.84
C GLY A 16 8.61 -5.74 16.58
N GLY A 17 8.26 -6.97 16.26
CA GLY A 17 7.42 -7.28 15.11
C GLY A 17 8.17 -7.37 13.79
N VAL A 18 7.42 -7.31 12.69
CA VAL A 18 7.92 -7.47 11.33
C VAL A 18 7.50 -6.27 10.48
N VAL A 19 8.41 -5.78 9.68
CA VAL A 19 8.16 -4.69 8.74
C VAL A 19 8.19 -5.20 7.30
N LEU A 20 7.41 -4.53 6.45
CA LEU A 20 7.36 -4.79 5.02
C LEU A 20 8.10 -3.67 4.28
N ASN A 21 8.95 -4.08 3.35
CA ASN A 21 9.51 -3.19 2.35
C ASN A 21 8.99 -3.65 0.99
N ALA A 22 8.43 -2.73 0.23
CA ALA A 22 7.84 -3.05 -1.06
C ALA A 22 8.09 -1.92 -2.06
N THR A 23 8.29 -2.31 -3.31
CA THR A 23 8.45 -1.36 -4.42
C THR A 23 7.37 -1.66 -5.46
N PHE A 24 6.65 -0.62 -5.83
CA PHE A 24 5.58 -0.68 -6.81
C PHE A 24 5.95 0.12 -8.04
N GLU A 25 5.35 -0.21 -9.18
CA GLU A 25 5.53 0.53 -10.41
C GLU A 25 4.20 0.70 -11.13
N PHE A 26 3.93 1.92 -11.55
CA PHE A 26 2.77 2.24 -12.37
C PHE A 26 2.96 3.61 -13.02
N GLU A 27 2.22 3.83 -14.11
CA GLU A 27 2.12 5.15 -14.70
C GLU A 27 0.79 5.76 -14.28
N MET A 28 0.82 7.02 -13.84
CA MET A 28 -0.40 7.73 -13.49
C MET A 28 -1.15 8.06 -14.78
N PRO A 29 -2.38 7.55 -14.96
CA PRO A 29 -3.19 7.94 -16.10
C PRO A 29 -3.44 9.44 -16.12
N GLN A 30 -3.45 10.04 -17.31
CA GLN A 30 -3.62 11.48 -17.45
C GLN A 30 -4.92 11.98 -16.82
N VAL A 31 -5.98 11.20 -16.89
CA VAL A 31 -7.27 11.58 -16.28
C VAL A 31 -7.17 11.75 -14.76
N LEU A 32 -6.36 10.91 -14.11
CA LEU A 32 -6.14 11.01 -12.67
C LEU A 32 -5.22 12.18 -12.34
N GLU A 33 -4.18 12.40 -13.14
CA GLU A 33 -3.30 13.55 -12.97
C GLU A 33 -4.07 14.87 -13.10
N GLU A 34 -4.96 14.98 -14.08
CA GLU A 34 -5.83 16.14 -14.24
C GLU A 34 -6.76 16.33 -13.05
N ALA A 35 -7.32 15.23 -12.52
CA ALA A 35 -8.20 15.29 -11.36
C ALA A 35 -7.46 15.84 -10.14
N VAL A 36 -6.24 15.38 -9.90
CA VAL A 36 -5.42 15.87 -8.78
C VAL A 36 -5.11 17.36 -8.95
N THR A 37 -4.71 17.80 -10.12
CA THR A 37 -4.39 19.21 -10.35
C THR A 37 -5.61 20.11 -10.24
N LYS A 38 -6.81 19.58 -10.42
CA LYS A 38 -8.06 20.30 -10.22
C LYS A 38 -8.54 20.32 -8.76
N GLY A 39 -7.77 19.73 -7.85
CA GLY A 39 -8.04 19.77 -6.43
C GLY A 39 -8.71 18.52 -5.85
N ILE A 40 -8.81 17.44 -6.63
CA ILE A 40 -9.38 16.19 -6.15
C ILE A 40 -8.30 15.37 -5.47
N ALA A 41 -8.51 15.01 -4.22
CA ALA A 41 -7.59 14.13 -3.51
C ALA A 41 -7.79 12.69 -3.96
N ILE A 42 -6.68 11.97 -4.16
CA ILE A 42 -6.69 10.57 -4.56
C ILE A 42 -6.05 9.75 -3.45
N TYR A 43 -6.67 8.61 -3.13
CA TYR A 43 -6.22 7.73 -2.06
C TYR A 43 -5.73 6.42 -2.65
N PHE A 44 -4.56 5.98 -2.19
CA PHE A 44 -4.00 4.69 -2.52
C PHE A 44 -3.92 3.84 -1.26
N ASN A 45 -4.38 2.60 -1.35
CA ASN A 45 -4.29 1.65 -0.25
C ASN A 45 -3.27 0.59 -0.60
N ILE A 46 -2.36 0.34 0.33
CA ILE A 46 -1.46 -0.80 0.28
C ILE A 46 -1.96 -1.77 1.32
N GLU A 47 -2.35 -2.95 0.88
CA GLU A 47 -2.99 -3.94 1.73
C GLU A 47 -2.06 -5.11 1.94
N PHE A 48 -1.94 -5.55 3.19
CA PHE A 48 -1.15 -6.71 3.59
C PHE A 48 -2.06 -7.70 4.30
N GLU A 49 -1.89 -8.97 3.96
CA GLU A 49 -2.61 -10.06 4.64
C GLU A 49 -1.64 -11.15 5.02
N LEU A 50 -1.83 -11.70 6.23
CA LEU A 50 -1.03 -12.80 6.76
C LEU A 50 -1.94 -13.99 7.03
N PHE A 51 -1.57 -15.16 6.51
CA PHE A 51 -2.33 -16.39 6.67
C PHE A 51 -1.47 -17.44 7.35
N ARG A 52 -2.08 -18.19 8.27
CA ARG A 52 -1.46 -19.39 8.83
C ARG A 52 -1.87 -20.57 7.98
N LYS A 53 -0.90 -21.32 7.47
CA LYS A 53 -1.18 -22.50 6.66
C LYS A 53 -1.76 -23.61 7.52
N ARG A 54 -2.79 -24.26 6.98
CA ARG A 54 -3.41 -25.43 7.58
C ARG A 54 -3.26 -26.60 6.61
N TRP A 55 -2.82 -27.73 7.13
CA TRP A 55 -2.55 -28.90 6.30
C TRP A 55 -3.81 -29.57 5.75
N TYR A 56 -4.99 -29.28 6.30
CA TYR A 56 -6.17 -30.04 5.97
C TYR A 56 -7.11 -29.36 4.97
N TRP A 57 -7.23 -28.04 4.84
CA TRP A 57 -8.01 -27.40 3.78
C TRP A 57 -7.80 -25.90 3.59
N LEU A 58 -8.33 -25.07 4.45
CA LEU A 58 -8.27 -23.64 4.24
C LEU A 58 -7.24 -22.97 5.15
N ASP A 59 -6.48 -22.06 4.58
CA ASP A 59 -5.60 -21.21 5.36
C ASP A 59 -6.44 -20.24 6.18
N ARG A 60 -5.94 -19.88 7.36
CA ARG A 60 -6.63 -18.95 8.25
C ARG A 60 -5.94 -17.60 8.20
N GLN A 61 -6.69 -16.56 7.83
CA GLN A 61 -6.20 -15.19 7.94
C GLN A 61 -6.09 -14.82 9.41
N ILE A 62 -4.89 -14.41 9.83
CA ILE A 62 -4.63 -14.06 11.23
C ILE A 62 -4.32 -12.59 11.41
N SER A 63 -4.00 -11.87 10.34
CA SER A 63 -3.67 -10.45 10.42
C SER A 63 -3.89 -9.80 9.07
N SER A 64 -4.33 -8.55 9.09
CA SER A 64 -4.39 -7.71 7.91
C SER A 64 -4.05 -6.29 8.30
N SER A 65 -3.42 -5.56 7.39
CA SER A 65 -3.05 -4.17 7.61
C SER A 65 -3.25 -3.39 6.32
N THR A 66 -3.67 -2.15 6.46
CA THR A 66 -3.83 -1.25 5.32
C THR A 66 -3.09 0.04 5.58
N LEU A 67 -2.25 0.43 4.62
CA LEU A 67 -1.54 1.70 4.65
C LEU A 67 -2.15 2.58 3.58
N THR A 68 -2.68 3.73 3.98
CA THR A 68 -3.35 4.66 3.07
C THR A 68 -2.50 5.89 2.84
N TYR A 69 -2.28 6.22 1.56
CA TYR A 69 -1.66 7.47 1.14
C TYR A 69 -2.71 8.36 0.49
N ARG A 70 -2.67 9.65 0.83
CA ARG A 70 -3.52 10.66 0.22
C ARG A 70 -2.65 11.58 -0.63
N LEU A 71 -2.91 11.61 -1.93
CA LEU A 71 -2.23 12.49 -2.88
C LEU A 71 -3.13 13.65 -3.22
N SER A 72 -2.62 14.87 -3.07
CA SER A 72 -3.38 16.10 -3.36
C SER A 72 -2.45 17.17 -3.95
N TYR A 73 -3.07 18.21 -4.52
CA TYR A 73 -2.36 19.35 -5.08
C TYR A 73 -2.93 20.64 -4.51
N SER A 74 -2.05 21.55 -4.10
CA SER A 74 -2.44 22.88 -3.61
C SER A 74 -2.13 23.93 -4.68
N PRO A 75 -3.16 24.58 -5.27
CA PRO A 75 -2.95 25.66 -6.24
C PRO A 75 -2.24 26.88 -5.63
N LEU A 76 -2.44 27.13 -4.33
CA LEU A 76 -1.84 28.26 -3.67
C LEU A 76 -0.33 28.17 -3.55
N THR A 77 0.16 27.00 -3.18
CA THR A 77 1.60 26.75 -3.02
C THR A 77 2.23 26.11 -4.26
N ARG A 78 1.40 25.67 -5.21
CA ARG A 78 1.82 24.93 -6.40
C ARG A 78 2.62 23.67 -6.06
N GLN A 79 2.24 23.02 -4.98
CA GLN A 79 2.90 21.80 -4.50
C GLN A 79 1.94 20.64 -4.45
N TYR A 80 2.47 19.46 -4.76
CA TYR A 80 1.81 18.19 -4.49
C TYR A 80 2.08 17.80 -3.05
N ARG A 81 1.11 17.19 -2.41
CA ARG A 81 1.26 16.68 -1.05
C ARG A 81 0.91 15.21 -1.01
N LEU A 82 1.76 14.46 -0.33
CA LEU A 82 1.51 13.06 -0.05
C LEU A 82 1.42 12.89 1.46
N ALA A 83 0.27 12.45 1.93
CA ALA A 83 0.03 12.24 3.34
C ALA A 83 -0.06 10.75 3.66
N ARG A 84 0.60 10.36 4.74
CA ARG A 84 0.56 9.02 5.30
C ARG A 84 0.27 9.14 6.79
N GLY A 85 -0.92 8.67 7.21
CA GLY A 85 -1.35 8.87 8.59
C GLY A 85 -1.46 10.37 8.91
N GLY A 86 -0.88 10.79 10.02
CA GLY A 86 -0.84 12.19 10.42
C GLY A 86 0.27 13.02 9.79
N LEU A 87 1.12 12.40 8.94
CA LEU A 87 2.26 13.08 8.33
C LEU A 87 1.96 13.46 6.89
N SER A 88 2.24 14.71 6.53
CA SER A 88 2.07 15.23 5.18
C SER A 88 3.38 15.81 4.69
N GLN A 89 3.78 15.45 3.47
CA GLN A 89 5.03 15.89 2.88
C GLN A 89 4.79 16.60 1.56
N PRO A 90 5.35 17.81 1.35
CA PRO A 90 5.19 18.53 0.09
C PRO A 90 6.23 18.11 -0.94
N PHE A 91 5.84 18.18 -2.21
CA PHE A 91 6.70 17.89 -3.36
C PHE A 91 6.46 18.92 -4.45
N GLU A 92 7.50 19.28 -5.17
CA GLU A 92 7.39 20.26 -6.27
C GLU A 92 6.83 19.63 -7.54
N SER A 93 6.98 18.31 -7.70
CA SER A 93 6.47 17.60 -8.86
C SER A 93 5.67 16.38 -8.48
N LEU A 94 4.79 15.97 -9.40
CA LEU A 94 4.01 14.74 -9.23
C LEU A 94 4.93 13.51 -9.22
N ASP A 95 5.96 13.51 -10.06
CA ASP A 95 6.90 12.38 -10.13
C ASP A 95 7.62 12.16 -8.81
N GLU A 96 8.00 13.23 -8.11
CA GLU A 96 8.63 13.11 -6.80
C GLU A 96 7.66 12.51 -5.77
N ALA A 97 6.43 12.97 -5.76
CA ALA A 97 5.41 12.44 -4.85
C ALA A 97 5.13 10.96 -5.13
N LEU A 98 5.00 10.60 -6.41
CA LEU A 98 4.80 9.21 -6.82
C LEU A 98 6.01 8.34 -6.48
N GLY A 99 7.21 8.88 -6.57
CA GLY A 99 8.43 8.17 -6.18
C GLY A 99 8.37 7.69 -4.73
N LEU A 100 7.89 8.54 -3.84
CA LEU A 100 7.73 8.15 -2.44
C LEU A 100 6.59 7.12 -2.27
N LEU A 101 5.48 7.31 -2.96
CA LEU A 101 4.35 6.40 -2.91
C LEU A 101 4.73 4.99 -3.40
N LYS A 102 5.56 4.91 -4.43
CA LYS A 102 5.99 3.64 -5.03
C LYS A 102 6.99 2.87 -4.17
N SER A 103 7.57 3.50 -3.15
CA SER A 103 8.63 2.90 -2.35
C SER A 103 8.23 2.88 -0.88
N VAL A 104 7.58 1.80 -0.47
CA VAL A 104 7.18 1.62 0.93
C VAL A 104 8.34 0.98 1.69
N ARG A 105 8.73 1.61 2.79
CA ARG A 105 9.84 1.14 3.63
C ARG A 105 9.44 1.14 5.09
N GLN A 106 9.88 0.11 5.81
CA GLN A 106 9.72 0.01 7.27
C GLN A 106 8.27 0.10 7.74
N TRP A 107 7.34 -0.44 6.94
CA TRP A 107 5.94 -0.48 7.35
C TRP A 107 5.69 -1.69 8.23
N LYS A 108 5.34 -1.45 9.49
CA LYS A 108 5.05 -2.53 10.43
C LYS A 108 3.72 -3.20 10.07
N VAL A 109 3.78 -4.48 9.73
CA VAL A 109 2.61 -5.25 9.29
C VAL A 109 2.28 -6.43 10.22
N ILE A 110 3.22 -6.85 11.05
CA ILE A 110 3.01 -7.94 12.00
C ILE A 110 3.53 -7.48 13.37
N GLU A 111 2.64 -7.54 14.36
CA GLU A 111 3.01 -7.18 15.73
C GLU A 111 3.88 -8.27 16.37
N ALA A 112 4.67 -7.88 17.38
CA ALA A 112 5.48 -8.82 18.12
C ALA A 112 4.62 -9.90 18.77
N GLY A 113 5.06 -11.14 18.69
CA GLY A 113 4.35 -12.26 19.32
C GLY A 113 3.24 -12.88 18.49
N VAL A 114 2.91 -12.32 17.32
CA VAL A 114 1.88 -12.88 16.44
C VAL A 114 2.35 -14.16 15.78
N LEU A 115 3.60 -14.19 15.32
CA LEU A 115 4.17 -15.37 14.67
C LEU A 115 4.65 -16.38 15.69
N SER A 116 4.32 -17.65 15.45
CA SER A 116 4.80 -18.78 16.27
C SER A 116 5.81 -19.59 15.47
N PRO A 117 6.95 -20.01 16.09
CA PRO A 117 7.91 -20.86 15.42
C PRO A 117 7.38 -22.23 15.01
N ARG A 118 6.23 -22.62 15.53
CA ARG A 118 5.61 -23.92 15.27
C ARG A 118 4.73 -23.93 14.02
N ASP A 119 4.36 -22.75 13.51
CA ASP A 119 3.45 -22.64 12.39
C ASP A 119 4.16 -22.17 11.13
N ASP A 120 3.55 -22.49 10.00
CA ASP A 120 3.96 -21.97 8.70
C ASP A 120 2.98 -20.89 8.27
N TYR A 121 3.50 -19.87 7.58
CA TYR A 121 2.70 -18.72 7.19
C TYR A 121 2.90 -18.38 5.72
N GLU A 122 1.88 -17.77 5.14
CA GLU A 122 1.94 -17.10 3.85
C GLU A 122 1.46 -15.67 4.03
N ALA A 123 2.04 -14.77 3.26
CA ALA A 123 1.65 -13.39 3.25
C ALA A 123 1.46 -12.91 1.82
N GLN A 124 0.68 -11.84 1.66
CA GLN A 124 0.50 -11.21 0.36
C GLN A 124 0.30 -9.73 0.53
N VAL A 125 0.67 -8.98 -0.51
CA VAL A 125 0.56 -7.52 -0.55
C VAL A 125 0.03 -7.09 -1.91
N ARG A 126 -0.73 -6.00 -1.92
CA ARG A 126 -1.15 -5.32 -3.15
C ARG A 126 -1.30 -3.83 -2.91
N MET A 127 -1.30 -3.08 -4.00
CA MET A 127 -1.62 -1.66 -3.98
C MET A 127 -2.81 -1.41 -4.91
N ARG A 128 -3.71 -0.54 -4.50
CA ARG A 128 -4.83 -0.12 -5.36
C ARG A 128 -5.27 1.30 -5.04
N LEU A 129 -5.82 1.95 -6.07
CA LEU A 129 -6.51 3.22 -5.91
C LEU A 129 -7.84 2.97 -5.20
N ASP A 130 -8.13 3.73 -4.16
CA ASP A 130 -9.38 3.61 -3.43
C ASP A 130 -10.45 4.50 -4.07
N VAL A 131 -11.22 3.92 -4.97
CA VAL A 131 -12.27 4.66 -5.71
C VAL A 131 -13.42 5.08 -4.79
N THR A 132 -13.58 4.45 -3.63
CA THR A 132 -14.66 4.81 -2.70
C THR A 132 -14.45 6.16 -2.05
N GLN A 133 -13.22 6.68 -2.07
CA GLN A 133 -12.89 7.99 -1.52
C GLN A 133 -13.04 9.13 -2.53
N LEU A 134 -13.34 8.81 -3.79
CA LEU A 134 -13.57 9.82 -4.81
C LEU A 134 -14.93 10.49 -4.62
N PRO A 135 -15.09 11.77 -5.02
CA PRO A 135 -16.43 12.38 -5.09
C PRO A 135 -17.35 11.54 -5.98
N LYS A 136 -18.64 11.51 -5.65
CA LYS A 136 -19.60 10.63 -6.31
C LYS A 136 -19.60 10.66 -7.85
N PRO A 137 -19.51 11.83 -8.51
CA PRO A 137 -19.45 11.86 -9.97
C PRO A 137 -18.29 11.08 -10.55
N PHE A 138 -17.14 11.06 -9.86
CA PHE A 138 -15.95 10.33 -10.28
C PHE A 138 -16.06 8.83 -9.98
N GLN A 139 -16.83 8.44 -8.97
CA GLN A 139 -17.08 7.02 -8.70
C GLN A 139 -17.83 6.35 -9.84
N VAL A 140 -18.75 7.05 -10.46
CA VAL A 140 -19.48 6.56 -11.64
C VAL A 140 -18.51 6.32 -12.79
N ASN A 141 -17.59 7.24 -13.03
CA ASN A 141 -16.57 7.09 -14.07
C ASN A 141 -15.63 5.90 -13.77
N ALA A 142 -15.33 5.67 -12.50
CA ALA A 142 -14.48 4.57 -12.07
C ALA A 142 -15.06 3.19 -12.40
N ILE A 143 -16.39 3.07 -12.41
CA ILE A 143 -17.06 1.81 -12.75
C ILE A 143 -16.89 1.46 -14.22
N THR A 144 -16.80 2.47 -15.09
CA THR A 144 -16.81 2.28 -16.55
C THR A 144 -15.45 2.43 -17.20
N SER A 145 -14.44 2.96 -16.50
CA SER A 145 -13.12 3.24 -17.06
C SER A 145 -12.01 2.50 -16.32
N ARG A 146 -11.15 1.83 -17.08
CA ARG A 146 -9.97 1.15 -16.54
C ARG A 146 -8.96 2.14 -15.93
N GLU A 147 -8.93 3.37 -16.43
CA GLU A 147 -7.99 4.38 -15.97
C GLU A 147 -8.21 4.76 -14.50
N TRP A 148 -9.44 4.61 -14.00
CA TRP A 148 -9.79 4.86 -12.61
C TRP A 148 -9.64 3.63 -11.71
N ASN A 149 -9.32 2.48 -12.29
CA ASN A 149 -9.21 1.21 -11.56
C ASN A 149 -7.75 0.73 -11.51
N LEU A 150 -6.88 1.60 -10.99
CA LEU A 150 -5.49 1.23 -10.78
C LEU A 150 -5.38 0.24 -9.63
N ALA A 151 -4.88 -0.93 -9.92
CA ALA A 151 -4.69 -1.97 -8.91
C ALA A 151 -3.60 -2.93 -9.35
N SER A 152 -2.87 -3.48 -8.40
CA SER A 152 -1.99 -4.62 -8.63
C SER A 152 -2.72 -5.91 -8.28
N ASP A 153 -2.24 -7.02 -8.82
CA ASP A 153 -2.61 -8.33 -8.30
C ASP A 153 -1.98 -8.50 -6.91
N TRP A 154 -2.48 -9.46 -6.15
CA TRP A 154 -1.84 -9.87 -4.92
C TRP A 154 -0.48 -10.48 -5.24
N ARG A 155 0.55 -10.00 -4.54
CA ARG A 155 1.90 -10.57 -4.61
C ARG A 155 2.15 -11.39 -3.36
N GLU A 156 2.41 -12.69 -3.55
CA GLU A 156 2.76 -13.55 -2.45
C GLU A 156 4.16 -13.25 -1.93
N LEU A 157 4.33 -13.34 -0.63
CA LEU A 157 5.58 -13.07 0.07
C LEU A 157 5.97 -14.28 0.91
N ALA A 158 7.24 -14.57 0.93
CA ALA A 158 7.77 -15.56 1.87
C ALA A 158 7.75 -14.96 3.29
N VAL A 159 7.40 -15.80 4.26
CA VAL A 159 7.49 -15.46 5.68
C VAL A 159 8.60 -16.34 6.27
N PRO A 160 9.86 -15.84 6.31
CA PRO A 160 10.97 -16.66 6.82
C PRO A 160 10.77 -17.08 8.26
N ALA A 161 11.18 -18.31 8.59
CA ALA A 161 11.02 -18.86 9.94
C ALA A 161 11.79 -18.04 10.99
N GLU A 162 12.84 -17.35 10.60
CA GLU A 162 13.62 -16.49 11.50
C GLU A 162 12.78 -15.36 12.09
N LEU A 163 11.74 -14.90 11.39
CA LEU A 163 10.90 -13.80 11.85
C LEU A 163 10.02 -14.19 13.04
N ALA A 164 9.82 -15.48 13.26
CA ALA A 164 9.01 -15.99 14.37
C ALA A 164 9.80 -16.19 15.66
N ARG A 165 11.11 -15.96 15.63
CA ARG A 165 12.00 -16.14 16.79
C ARG A 165 12.08 -14.92 17.69
#